data_173e9aaf32fb63ad41e8d6ed7b30a6e2
#
_entry.id   173e9aaf32fb63ad41e8d6ed7b30a6e2
#
_cell.length_a   1.000
_cell.length_b   1.000
_cell.length_c   1.000
_cell.angle_alpha   90.00
_cell.angle_beta   90.00
_cell.angle_gamma   90.00
#
_symmetry.space_group_name_H-M   'P 1'
#
loop_
_entity.id
_entity.type
_entity.pdbx_description
1 polymer ?
#
loop_
_entity_poly.entity_id
_entity_poly.type
_entity_poly.pdbx_seq_one_letter_code
_entity_poly.pdbx_strand_id
1 'polypeptide(L)'
;MLEIMNNNDTEYVCKILVVGVGGAGNNAVNRMIDEGIQGVDFVCANTDKQHLRRCKAPHIIQIGEKLTKGLGAGARPEVGEQAAEESREELLNLIQGHDMVFITCGMGGGTGTGAAPVIAQIAKEQDILTVGVVTKPFQFEGKRRMDNALAGIDKLKENVDTLIVVPNEKLLSISDKKTSMKEAFSMADQVLQQGVHGITDLINLPALINLDFADVTTIMKDKGIAHIGVGYGTGENKCMEAVQQAITSPLLETSVDGATNFILNFSGGDIGIQETNEAAEYVRELAGEDANIIFGIMLDDNDDSDGVTITIIATGLKDEAAQASSFGSFGNTFSNGSLGGKMNLGHTAAPHVAKPTPMSQPSFLSGFNSAVRKPQPSAATVNQDMPVVNHKINRTPQQVSTTMKKEDDSIKIPEFIQNYRKKED
;
A
#
# COMPACT_ATOMS: atom_id res chain seq x y z
N MET A 1 29.38 34.97 -35.47
CA MET A 1 28.53 35.22 -34.29
C MET A 1 27.48 34.11 -34.30
N LEU A 2 27.70 33.06 -33.51
CA LEU A 2 26.73 31.96 -33.39
C LEU A 2 25.65 32.46 -32.46
N GLU A 3 24.45 32.68 -32.94
CA GLU A 3 23.26 32.88 -32.12
C GLU A 3 22.99 31.56 -31.38
N ILE A 4 23.20 31.54 -30.07
CA ILE A 4 22.69 30.55 -29.20
C ILE A 4 21.17 30.80 -29.17
N MET A 5 20.41 30.05 -29.94
CA MET A 5 18.97 29.96 -29.75
C MET A 5 18.75 29.45 -28.35
N ASN A 6 18.25 30.31 -27.48
CA ASN A 6 17.60 29.90 -26.25
C ASN A 6 16.31 29.14 -26.67
N ASN A 7 16.47 27.87 -26.93
CA ASN A 7 15.35 26.97 -26.81
C ASN A 7 14.98 27.02 -25.33
N ASN A 8 13.82 27.55 -25.02
CA ASN A 8 13.12 27.20 -23.82
C ASN A 8 12.76 25.70 -23.98
N ASP A 9 13.71 24.83 -23.76
CA ASP A 9 13.47 23.45 -23.46
C ASP A 9 12.75 23.50 -22.11
N THR A 10 11.43 23.43 -22.15
CA THR A 10 10.65 23.09 -20.97
C THR A 10 11.14 21.68 -20.60
N GLU A 11 12.00 21.61 -19.58
CA GLU A 11 12.39 20.34 -19.00
C GLU A 11 11.12 19.53 -18.77
N TYR A 12 11.03 18.37 -19.39
CA TYR A 12 9.89 17.49 -19.23
C TYR A 12 9.97 16.89 -17.84
N VAL A 13 9.13 17.38 -16.95
CA VAL A 13 9.01 16.85 -15.58
C VAL A 13 7.99 15.71 -15.63
N CYS A 14 8.38 14.53 -15.18
CA CYS A 14 7.49 13.38 -15.06
C CYS A 14 6.28 13.72 -14.17
N LYS A 15 5.08 13.51 -14.69
CA LYS A 15 3.84 13.77 -13.96
C LYS A 15 3.38 12.52 -13.25
N ILE A 16 3.46 12.54 -11.93
CA ILE A 16 3.08 11.42 -11.07
C ILE A 16 1.77 11.74 -10.37
N LEU A 17 0.82 10.80 -10.43
CA LEU A 17 -0.45 10.87 -9.72
C LEU A 17 -0.51 9.83 -8.61
N VAL A 18 -0.92 10.22 -7.42
CA VAL A 18 -1.19 9.32 -6.30
C VAL A 18 -2.68 9.28 -6.00
N VAL A 19 -3.31 8.15 -6.21
CA VAL A 19 -4.73 7.93 -5.94
C VAL A 19 -4.91 7.11 -4.68
N GLY A 20 -5.37 7.76 -3.60
CA GLY A 20 -5.77 7.09 -2.37
C GLY A 20 -7.22 6.59 -2.47
N VAL A 21 -7.43 5.27 -2.35
CA VAL A 21 -8.73 4.64 -2.56
C VAL A 21 -9.31 4.10 -1.26
N GLY A 22 -10.51 4.57 -0.89
CA GLY A 22 -11.16 4.19 0.35
C GLY A 22 -10.53 4.81 1.60
N GLY A 23 -10.93 4.34 2.80
CA GLY A 23 -10.50 4.97 4.05
C GLY A 23 -9.00 4.96 4.29
N ALA A 24 -8.36 3.78 4.21
CA ALA A 24 -6.92 3.65 4.45
C ALA A 24 -6.09 4.38 3.37
N GLY A 25 -6.44 4.24 2.09
CA GLY A 25 -5.76 4.98 1.02
C GLY A 25 -5.84 6.49 1.17
N ASN A 26 -7.03 7.00 1.53
CA ASN A 26 -7.18 8.44 1.79
C ASN A 26 -6.38 8.91 3.02
N ASN A 27 -6.25 8.07 4.08
CA ASN A 27 -5.41 8.40 5.22
C ASN A 27 -3.94 8.43 4.84
N ALA A 28 -3.46 7.47 4.03
CA ALA A 28 -2.11 7.45 3.52
C ALA A 28 -1.80 8.71 2.70
N VAL A 29 -2.69 9.11 1.78
CA VAL A 29 -2.55 10.36 1.02
C VAL A 29 -2.52 11.59 1.93
N ASN A 30 -3.39 11.67 2.95
CA ASN A 30 -3.34 12.77 3.91
C ASN A 30 -1.99 12.86 4.62
N ARG A 31 -1.41 11.71 4.97
CA ARG A 31 -0.07 11.64 5.59
C ARG A 31 1.02 12.10 4.62
N MET A 32 0.98 11.65 3.35
CA MET A 32 1.92 12.09 2.31
C MET A 32 1.94 13.62 2.17
N ILE A 33 0.75 14.24 2.19
CA ILE A 33 0.59 15.70 2.14
C ILE A 33 1.14 16.36 3.42
N ASP A 34 0.88 15.76 4.60
CA ASP A 34 1.38 16.28 5.89
C ASP A 34 2.90 16.23 6.00
N GLU A 35 3.53 15.25 5.38
CA GLU A 35 4.98 15.07 5.31
C GLU A 35 5.62 15.85 4.15
N GLY A 36 4.81 16.56 3.35
CA GLY A 36 5.30 17.51 2.34
C GLY A 36 5.88 16.86 1.08
N ILE A 37 5.44 15.65 0.70
CA ILE A 37 5.89 15.00 -0.54
C ILE A 37 5.59 15.92 -1.73
N GLN A 38 6.61 16.26 -2.51
CA GLN A 38 6.54 17.19 -3.63
C GLN A 38 6.61 16.47 -4.99
N GLY A 39 6.27 17.20 -6.05
CA GLY A 39 6.36 16.69 -7.42
C GLY A 39 5.30 15.65 -7.79
N VAL A 40 4.24 15.50 -6.98
CA VAL A 40 3.14 14.56 -7.22
C VAL A 40 1.78 15.23 -7.07
N ASP A 41 0.83 14.81 -7.89
CA ASP A 41 -0.57 15.19 -7.77
C ASP A 41 -1.31 14.18 -6.89
N PHE A 42 -2.19 14.67 -6.01
CA PHE A 42 -2.91 13.81 -5.06
C PHE A 42 -4.40 13.81 -5.33
N VAL A 43 -4.99 12.59 -5.34
CA VAL A 43 -6.43 12.35 -5.44
C VAL A 43 -6.90 11.46 -4.30
N CYS A 44 -7.98 11.84 -3.62
CA CYS A 44 -8.70 10.98 -2.69
C CYS A 44 -10.02 10.50 -3.32
N ALA A 45 -10.14 9.19 -3.54
CA ALA A 45 -11.34 8.53 -4.06
C ALA A 45 -12.04 7.70 -2.97
N ASN A 46 -13.34 7.92 -2.76
CA ASN A 46 -14.10 7.15 -1.76
C ASN A 46 -15.61 7.13 -2.08
N THR A 47 -16.30 6.11 -1.59
CA THR A 47 -17.76 6.01 -1.56
C THR A 47 -18.38 6.66 -0.32
N ASP A 48 -17.56 7.02 0.69
CA ASP A 48 -17.99 7.64 1.95
C ASP A 48 -17.70 9.15 1.94
N LYS A 49 -18.78 9.93 1.82
CA LYS A 49 -18.70 11.39 1.80
C LYS A 49 -18.21 12.01 3.12
N GLN A 50 -18.46 11.33 4.26
CA GLN A 50 -18.02 11.86 5.55
C GLN A 50 -16.51 11.73 5.68
N HIS A 51 -15.92 10.63 5.15
CA HIS A 51 -14.48 10.43 5.11
C HIS A 51 -13.81 11.45 4.18
N LEU A 52 -14.35 11.66 2.98
CA LEU A 52 -13.83 12.63 2.00
C LEU A 52 -13.72 14.07 2.52
N ARG A 53 -14.64 14.48 3.40
CA ARG A 53 -14.58 15.82 4.04
C ARG A 53 -13.33 16.04 4.90
N ARG A 54 -12.61 15.00 5.26
CA ARG A 54 -11.39 15.06 6.07
C ARG A 54 -10.12 14.93 5.22
N CYS A 55 -10.29 14.68 3.92
CA CYS A 55 -9.16 14.57 3.01
C CYS A 55 -8.54 15.95 2.75
N LYS A 56 -7.22 15.96 2.63
CA LYS A 56 -6.39 17.14 2.38
C LYS A 56 -5.95 17.26 0.92
N ALA A 57 -6.19 16.20 0.12
CA ALA A 57 -5.84 16.19 -1.29
C ALA A 57 -6.52 17.35 -2.05
N PRO A 58 -5.83 17.97 -3.02
CA PRO A 58 -6.41 19.02 -3.85
C PRO A 58 -7.58 18.52 -4.70
N HIS A 59 -7.52 17.23 -5.09
CA HIS A 59 -8.57 16.58 -5.85
C HIS A 59 -9.28 15.51 -5.02
N ILE A 60 -10.60 15.63 -4.91
CA ILE A 60 -11.44 14.72 -4.13
C ILE A 60 -12.57 14.24 -5.00
N ILE A 61 -12.73 12.94 -5.17
CA ILE A 61 -13.78 12.32 -5.95
C ILE A 61 -14.66 11.41 -5.08
N GLN A 62 -15.96 11.63 -5.09
CA GLN A 62 -16.93 10.71 -4.51
C GLN A 62 -17.37 9.72 -5.59
N ILE A 63 -16.84 8.50 -5.57
CA ILE A 63 -17.21 7.45 -6.52
C ILE A 63 -18.55 6.80 -6.14
N GLY A 64 -19.37 6.45 -7.15
CA GLY A 64 -20.62 5.75 -6.97
C GLY A 64 -21.67 6.55 -6.18
N GLU A 65 -21.86 7.82 -6.49
CA GLU A 65 -22.78 8.70 -5.77
C GLU A 65 -24.22 8.19 -5.82
N LYS A 66 -24.68 7.70 -6.97
CA LYS A 66 -26.04 7.17 -7.15
C LYS A 66 -26.20 5.85 -6.41
N LEU A 67 -25.19 4.98 -6.50
CA LEU A 67 -25.22 3.64 -5.92
C LEU A 67 -25.16 3.68 -4.39
N THR A 68 -24.24 4.47 -3.81
CA THR A 68 -23.94 4.44 -2.37
C THR A 68 -24.58 5.59 -1.59
N LYS A 69 -25.00 6.66 -2.27
CA LYS A 69 -25.52 7.90 -1.67
C LYS A 69 -24.56 8.51 -0.64
N GLY A 70 -23.26 8.26 -0.80
CA GLY A 70 -22.22 8.76 0.12
C GLY A 70 -22.12 8.00 1.46
N LEU A 71 -22.76 6.82 1.59
CA LEU A 71 -22.80 6.03 2.83
C LEU A 71 -21.71 4.93 2.89
N GLY A 72 -20.84 4.87 1.88
CA GLY A 72 -19.79 3.85 1.80
C GLY A 72 -20.25 2.54 1.14
N ALA A 73 -19.32 1.63 0.90
CA ALA A 73 -19.57 0.33 0.24
C ALA A 73 -19.99 -0.79 1.20
N GLY A 74 -20.03 -0.56 2.53
CA GLY A 74 -20.49 -1.52 3.53
C GLY A 74 -19.68 -2.83 3.57
N ALA A 75 -18.35 -2.77 3.43
CA ALA A 75 -17.43 -3.90 3.39
C ALA A 75 -17.77 -4.94 2.28
N ARG A 76 -18.35 -4.48 1.17
CA ARG A 76 -18.67 -5.28 -0.02
C ARG A 76 -17.84 -4.79 -1.20
N PRO A 77 -16.81 -5.56 -1.64
CA PRO A 77 -15.96 -5.19 -2.77
C PRO A 77 -16.73 -4.97 -4.07
N GLU A 78 -17.78 -5.75 -4.31
CA GLU A 78 -18.62 -5.64 -5.50
C GLU A 78 -19.29 -4.25 -5.62
N VAL A 79 -19.66 -3.67 -4.47
CA VAL A 79 -20.23 -2.31 -4.42
C VAL A 79 -19.14 -1.27 -4.70
N GLY A 80 -17.91 -1.49 -4.23
CA GLY A 80 -16.77 -0.63 -4.53
C GLY A 80 -16.41 -0.63 -6.02
N GLU A 81 -16.40 -1.80 -6.63
CA GLU A 81 -16.17 -2.01 -8.06
C GLU A 81 -17.23 -1.27 -8.90
N GLN A 82 -18.52 -1.52 -8.63
CA GLN A 82 -19.62 -0.84 -9.31
C GLN A 82 -19.61 0.68 -9.10
N ALA A 83 -19.18 1.15 -7.93
CA ALA A 83 -19.06 2.57 -7.64
C ALA A 83 -17.95 3.25 -8.48
N ALA A 84 -16.82 2.55 -8.68
CA ALA A 84 -15.77 3.05 -9.56
C ALA A 84 -16.20 3.04 -11.03
N GLU A 85 -16.89 1.99 -11.48
CA GLU A 85 -17.46 1.94 -12.83
C GLU A 85 -18.50 3.03 -13.09
N GLU A 86 -19.34 3.35 -12.11
CA GLU A 86 -20.27 4.49 -12.22
C GLU A 86 -19.56 5.82 -12.48
N SER A 87 -18.37 5.98 -11.90
CA SER A 87 -17.57 7.21 -11.98
C SER A 87 -16.38 7.11 -12.95
N ARG A 88 -16.42 6.15 -13.88
CA ARG A 88 -15.27 5.82 -14.77
C ARG A 88 -14.79 7.01 -15.58
N GLU A 89 -15.72 7.82 -16.15
CA GLU A 89 -15.36 8.99 -16.96
C GLU A 89 -14.65 10.08 -16.12
N GLU A 90 -15.11 10.28 -14.89
CA GLU A 90 -14.52 11.27 -13.99
C GLU A 90 -13.12 10.81 -13.52
N LEU A 91 -12.95 9.53 -13.23
CA LEU A 91 -11.65 8.90 -12.91
C LEU A 91 -10.69 8.99 -14.10
N LEU A 92 -11.16 8.72 -15.32
CA LEU A 92 -10.35 8.83 -16.52
C LEU A 92 -9.82 10.27 -16.72
N ASN A 93 -10.66 11.28 -16.53
CA ASN A 93 -10.26 12.68 -16.66
C ASN A 93 -9.20 13.10 -15.64
N LEU A 94 -9.22 12.49 -14.43
CA LEU A 94 -8.21 12.75 -13.40
C LEU A 94 -6.88 12.04 -13.68
N ILE A 95 -6.92 10.87 -14.32
CA ILE A 95 -5.75 10.04 -14.57
C ILE A 95 -5.03 10.47 -15.86
N GLN A 96 -5.78 10.91 -16.86
CA GLN A 96 -5.24 11.24 -18.18
C GLN A 96 -4.18 12.35 -18.12
N GLY A 97 -3.07 12.14 -18.84
CA GLY A 97 -1.99 13.12 -18.95
C GLY A 97 -0.92 13.02 -17.87
N HIS A 98 -0.98 11.98 -17.03
CA HIS A 98 0.11 11.59 -16.14
C HIS A 98 0.97 10.49 -16.82
N ASP A 99 2.22 10.39 -16.37
CA ASP A 99 3.18 9.39 -16.85
C ASP A 99 3.20 8.16 -15.95
N MET A 100 2.89 8.36 -14.66
CA MET A 100 2.86 7.32 -13.64
C MET A 100 1.68 7.51 -12.68
N VAL A 101 1.06 6.41 -12.29
CA VAL A 101 -0.05 6.39 -11.31
C VAL A 101 0.25 5.42 -10.19
N PHE A 102 0.27 5.93 -8.97
CA PHE A 102 0.24 5.12 -7.76
C PHE A 102 -1.20 4.93 -7.28
N ILE A 103 -1.55 3.70 -6.96
CA ILE A 103 -2.84 3.36 -6.36
C ILE A 103 -2.59 2.80 -4.98
N THR A 104 -3.01 3.53 -3.95
CA THR A 104 -2.81 3.13 -2.56
C THR A 104 -4.13 2.85 -1.87
N CYS A 105 -4.23 1.69 -1.21
CA CYS A 105 -5.42 1.33 -0.43
C CYS A 105 -5.15 0.25 0.61
N GLY A 106 -6.03 0.17 1.61
CA GLY A 106 -6.11 -1.00 2.50
C GLY A 106 -7.09 -2.02 1.93
N MET A 107 -6.59 -3.23 1.66
CA MET A 107 -7.39 -4.33 1.16
C MET A 107 -8.28 -4.97 2.23
N GLY A 108 -9.34 -5.64 1.82
CA GLY A 108 -10.30 -6.34 2.70
C GLY A 108 -11.55 -5.53 3.04
N GLY A 109 -11.56 -4.20 2.75
CA GLY A 109 -12.74 -3.36 2.83
C GLY A 109 -13.65 -3.47 1.60
N GLY A 110 -14.61 -2.57 1.47
CA GLY A 110 -15.47 -2.51 0.28
C GLY A 110 -14.88 -1.60 -0.81
N THR A 111 -14.64 -0.34 -0.48
CA THR A 111 -14.24 0.69 -1.46
C THR A 111 -12.83 0.41 -2.02
N GLY A 112 -11.81 0.32 -1.15
CA GLY A 112 -10.42 0.10 -1.59
C GLY A 112 -10.27 -1.18 -2.40
N THR A 113 -10.80 -2.30 -1.87
CA THR A 113 -10.70 -3.62 -2.49
C THR A 113 -11.39 -3.70 -3.85
N GLY A 114 -12.56 -3.05 -3.99
CA GLY A 114 -13.34 -3.13 -5.24
C GLY A 114 -12.96 -2.06 -6.25
N ALA A 115 -12.71 -0.84 -5.81
CA ALA A 115 -12.46 0.29 -6.73
C ALA A 115 -11.00 0.36 -7.22
N ALA A 116 -10.01 -0.05 -6.41
CA ALA A 116 -8.61 0.02 -6.81
C ALA A 116 -8.29 -0.74 -8.11
N PRO A 117 -8.79 -1.98 -8.34
CA PRO A 117 -8.58 -2.67 -9.62
C PRO A 117 -9.18 -1.95 -10.81
N VAL A 118 -10.35 -1.32 -10.68
CA VAL A 118 -10.99 -0.54 -11.76
C VAL A 118 -10.17 0.70 -12.09
N ILE A 119 -9.69 1.42 -11.07
CA ILE A 119 -8.85 2.60 -11.25
C ILE A 119 -7.53 2.21 -11.94
N ALA A 120 -6.94 1.08 -11.53
CA ALA A 120 -5.74 0.53 -12.17
C ALA A 120 -5.98 0.18 -13.64
N GLN A 121 -7.10 -0.44 -13.95
CA GLN A 121 -7.48 -0.76 -15.31
C GLN A 121 -7.61 0.50 -16.18
N ILE A 122 -8.21 1.57 -15.65
CA ILE A 122 -8.33 2.85 -16.37
C ILE A 122 -6.93 3.42 -16.69
N ALA A 123 -5.99 3.38 -15.73
CA ALA A 123 -4.63 3.86 -15.94
C ALA A 123 -3.89 3.00 -16.96
N LYS A 124 -3.98 1.68 -16.88
CA LYS A 124 -3.36 0.73 -17.80
C LYS A 124 -3.89 0.87 -19.23
N GLU A 125 -5.19 1.13 -19.41
CA GLU A 125 -5.82 1.41 -20.71
C GLU A 125 -5.28 2.69 -21.39
N GLN A 126 -4.69 3.60 -20.61
CA GLN A 126 -4.01 4.81 -21.10
C GLN A 126 -2.49 4.61 -21.30
N ASP A 127 -1.98 3.37 -21.18
CA ASP A 127 -0.55 3.02 -21.23
C ASP A 127 0.31 3.82 -20.20
N ILE A 128 -0.27 4.14 -19.05
CA ILE A 128 0.38 4.84 -17.95
C ILE A 128 1.00 3.80 -17.00
N LEU A 129 2.27 4.01 -16.60
CA LEU A 129 2.93 3.13 -15.64
C LEU A 129 2.14 3.10 -14.33
N THR A 130 1.58 1.94 -13.99
CA THR A 130 0.65 1.79 -12.87
C THR A 130 1.24 0.92 -11.76
N VAL A 131 1.38 1.51 -10.57
CA VAL A 131 1.95 0.85 -9.38
C VAL A 131 0.93 0.79 -8.26
N GLY A 132 0.67 -0.43 -7.78
CA GLY A 132 -0.18 -0.66 -6.61
C GLY A 132 0.66 -0.74 -5.34
N VAL A 133 0.30 0.02 -4.30
CA VAL A 133 0.90 -0.09 -2.95
C VAL A 133 -0.22 -0.31 -1.95
N VAL A 134 -0.36 -1.53 -1.45
CA VAL A 134 -1.54 -1.93 -0.69
C VAL A 134 -1.20 -2.71 0.57
N THR A 135 -2.08 -2.64 1.58
CA THR A 135 -1.92 -3.42 2.81
C THR A 135 -2.93 -4.55 2.91
N LYS A 136 -2.50 -5.70 3.49
CA LYS A 136 -3.40 -6.76 3.95
C LYS A 136 -3.90 -6.44 5.37
N PRO A 137 -5.16 -6.78 5.72
CA PRO A 137 -5.70 -6.53 7.05
C PRO A 137 -4.98 -7.33 8.14
N PHE A 138 -5.06 -6.86 9.38
CA PHE A 138 -4.64 -7.62 10.56
C PHE A 138 -5.51 -8.88 10.74
N GLN A 139 -4.96 -9.93 11.37
CA GLN A 139 -5.71 -11.17 11.64
C GLN A 139 -6.94 -10.94 12.53
N PHE A 140 -6.86 -10.01 13.50
CA PHE A 140 -7.99 -9.68 14.36
C PHE A 140 -9.18 -9.04 13.63
N GLU A 141 -8.98 -8.51 12.41
CA GLU A 141 -10.07 -7.96 11.59
C GLU A 141 -10.98 -9.05 11.00
N GLY A 142 -10.55 -10.31 11.09
CA GLY A 142 -11.34 -11.49 10.80
C GLY A 142 -11.15 -12.07 9.40
N LYS A 143 -11.46 -13.38 9.30
CA LYS A 143 -11.21 -14.18 8.10
C LYS A 143 -11.89 -13.62 6.83
N ARG A 144 -13.15 -13.18 6.93
CA ARG A 144 -13.88 -12.64 5.77
C ARG A 144 -13.17 -11.42 5.17
N ARG A 145 -12.57 -10.58 6.02
CA ARG A 145 -11.85 -9.40 5.56
C ARG A 145 -10.55 -9.80 4.87
N MET A 146 -9.86 -10.82 5.37
CA MET A 146 -8.69 -11.39 4.73
C MET A 146 -9.03 -12.05 3.37
N ASP A 147 -10.11 -12.84 3.31
CA ASP A 147 -10.55 -13.47 2.06
C ASP A 147 -10.89 -12.42 0.98
N ASN A 148 -11.58 -11.34 1.37
CA ASN A 148 -11.83 -10.21 0.47
C ASN A 148 -10.53 -9.54 0.02
N ALA A 149 -9.54 -9.40 0.92
CA ALA A 149 -8.25 -8.78 0.61
C ALA A 149 -7.49 -9.59 -0.43
N LEU A 150 -7.40 -10.90 -0.26
CA LEU A 150 -6.71 -11.80 -1.19
C LEU A 150 -7.35 -11.74 -2.58
N ALA A 151 -8.68 -11.87 -2.66
CA ALA A 151 -9.40 -11.76 -3.93
C ALA A 151 -9.24 -10.39 -4.61
N GLY A 152 -9.15 -9.30 -3.82
CA GLY A 152 -8.91 -7.96 -4.34
C GLY A 152 -7.48 -7.75 -4.83
N ILE A 153 -6.50 -8.34 -4.14
CA ILE A 153 -5.09 -8.33 -4.54
C ILE A 153 -4.90 -9.06 -5.86
N ASP A 154 -5.53 -10.23 -6.03
CA ASP A 154 -5.46 -11.00 -7.28
C ASP A 154 -6.01 -10.17 -8.45
N LYS A 155 -7.18 -9.53 -8.29
CA LYS A 155 -7.75 -8.64 -9.31
C LYS A 155 -6.86 -7.42 -9.59
N LEU A 156 -6.25 -6.82 -8.56
CA LEU A 156 -5.39 -5.66 -8.73
C LEU A 156 -4.10 -6.04 -9.47
N LYS A 157 -3.51 -7.20 -9.16
CA LYS A 157 -2.30 -7.74 -9.81
C LYS A 157 -2.45 -7.83 -11.33
N GLU A 158 -3.63 -8.14 -11.84
CA GLU A 158 -3.91 -8.22 -13.28
C GLU A 158 -3.92 -6.85 -13.98
N ASN A 159 -4.15 -5.78 -13.21
CA ASN A 159 -4.38 -4.43 -13.72
C ASN A 159 -3.28 -3.42 -13.39
N VAL A 160 -2.23 -3.83 -12.68
CA VAL A 160 -1.04 -2.99 -12.41
C VAL A 160 0.20 -3.57 -13.07
N ASP A 161 1.20 -2.74 -13.30
CA ASP A 161 2.53 -3.17 -13.76
C ASP A 161 3.34 -3.76 -12.63
N THR A 162 3.28 -3.12 -11.48
CA THR A 162 3.98 -3.52 -10.26
C THR A 162 3.05 -3.42 -9.05
N LEU A 163 3.10 -4.43 -8.18
CA LEU A 163 2.28 -4.50 -6.97
C LEU A 163 3.13 -4.75 -5.73
N ILE A 164 3.08 -3.83 -4.80
CA ILE A 164 3.70 -3.93 -3.47
C ILE A 164 2.61 -4.25 -2.46
N VAL A 165 2.75 -5.36 -1.74
CA VAL A 165 1.76 -5.83 -0.76
C VAL A 165 2.41 -5.91 0.62
N VAL A 166 1.89 -5.15 1.57
CA VAL A 166 2.38 -5.13 2.95
C VAL A 166 1.37 -5.75 3.90
N PRO A 167 1.69 -6.88 4.55
CA PRO A 167 0.82 -7.46 5.56
C PRO A 167 0.86 -6.66 6.85
N ASN A 168 -0.28 -6.11 7.30
CA ASN A 168 -0.34 -5.39 8.57
C ASN A 168 0.13 -6.24 9.76
N GLU A 169 -0.01 -7.56 9.69
CA GLU A 169 0.46 -8.47 10.75
C GLU A 169 1.97 -8.38 11.00
N LYS A 170 2.75 -8.07 9.96
CA LYS A 170 4.19 -7.85 10.08
C LYS A 170 4.53 -6.61 10.89
N LEU A 171 3.68 -5.58 10.86
CA LEU A 171 3.83 -4.38 11.69
C LEU A 171 3.74 -4.67 13.19
N LEU A 172 2.97 -5.69 13.57
CA LEU A 172 2.88 -6.12 14.97
C LEU A 172 4.17 -6.76 15.47
N SER A 173 4.94 -7.41 14.59
CA SER A 173 6.22 -8.05 14.98
C SER A 173 7.30 -7.03 15.34
N ILE A 174 7.23 -5.82 14.79
CA ILE A 174 8.17 -4.71 15.06
C ILE A 174 7.62 -3.72 16.07
N SER A 175 6.33 -3.82 16.44
CA SER A 175 5.68 -2.93 17.39
C SER A 175 5.91 -3.34 18.84
N ASP A 176 5.75 -2.39 19.76
CA ASP A 176 5.79 -2.67 21.18
C ASP A 176 4.51 -3.33 21.67
N LYS A 177 4.58 -4.16 22.73
CA LYS A 177 3.41 -4.77 23.37
C LYS A 177 2.39 -3.76 23.90
N LYS A 178 2.78 -2.48 24.01
CA LYS A 178 1.92 -1.36 24.46
C LYS A 178 1.32 -0.57 23.29
N THR A 179 1.64 -0.91 22.05
CA THR A 179 1.13 -0.21 20.86
C THR A 179 -0.39 -0.25 20.83
N SER A 180 -1.00 0.91 20.75
CA SER A 180 -2.46 1.04 20.65
C SER A 180 -2.96 0.68 19.25
N MET A 181 -4.26 0.34 19.17
CA MET A 181 -4.91 0.10 17.87
C MET A 181 -4.76 1.29 16.91
N LYS A 182 -4.82 2.51 17.42
CA LYS A 182 -4.65 3.72 16.61
C LYS A 182 -3.24 3.81 16.04
N GLU A 183 -2.24 3.51 16.84
CA GLU A 183 -0.84 3.49 16.41
C GLU A 183 -0.60 2.39 15.38
N ALA A 184 -1.14 1.18 15.56
CA ALA A 184 -1.01 0.08 14.61
C ALA A 184 -1.57 0.46 13.21
N PHE A 185 -2.75 1.09 13.15
CA PHE A 185 -3.29 1.59 11.88
C PHE A 185 -2.48 2.76 11.32
N SER A 186 -1.95 3.64 12.19
CA SER A 186 -1.06 4.73 11.76
C SER A 186 0.24 4.19 11.15
N MET A 187 0.79 3.09 11.66
CA MET A 187 1.93 2.41 11.07
C MET A 187 1.60 1.85 9.68
N ALA A 188 0.41 1.26 9.49
CA ALA A 188 -0.03 0.79 8.18
C ALA A 188 -0.14 1.94 7.15
N ASP A 189 -0.72 3.08 7.55
CA ASP A 189 -0.80 4.28 6.71
C ASP A 189 0.61 4.81 6.37
N GLN A 190 1.55 4.74 7.33
CA GLN A 190 2.94 5.16 7.15
C GLN A 190 3.70 4.27 6.15
N VAL A 191 3.49 2.95 6.19
CA VAL A 191 4.14 2.04 5.23
C VAL A 191 3.63 2.27 3.80
N LEU A 192 2.32 2.55 3.63
CA LEU A 192 1.78 2.94 2.33
C LEU A 192 2.43 4.22 1.81
N GLN A 193 2.59 5.20 2.69
CA GLN A 193 3.27 6.46 2.37
C GLN A 193 4.72 6.22 1.96
N GLN A 194 5.48 5.44 2.73
CA GLN A 194 6.89 5.14 2.42
C GLN A 194 7.07 4.41 1.10
N GLY A 195 6.16 3.47 0.79
CA GLY A 195 6.17 2.75 -0.49
C GLY A 195 6.03 3.69 -1.70
N VAL A 196 5.24 4.75 -1.56
CA VAL A 196 5.10 5.78 -2.59
C VAL A 196 6.30 6.73 -2.57
N HIS A 197 6.65 7.26 -1.39
CA HIS A 197 7.74 8.24 -1.20
C HIS A 197 9.08 7.71 -1.74
N GLY A 198 9.45 6.47 -1.40
CA GLY A 198 10.71 5.88 -1.83
C GLY A 198 10.87 5.77 -3.36
N ILE A 199 9.77 5.77 -4.11
CA ILE A 199 9.81 5.74 -5.58
C ILE A 199 9.72 7.17 -6.16
N THR A 200 8.89 8.02 -5.57
CA THR A 200 8.70 9.39 -6.06
C THR A 200 9.96 10.24 -5.89
N ASP A 201 10.69 10.06 -4.79
CA ASP A 201 11.94 10.78 -4.54
C ASP A 201 13.01 10.45 -5.59
N LEU A 202 13.09 9.18 -6.00
CA LEU A 202 14.01 8.73 -7.03
C LEU A 202 13.82 9.45 -8.37
N ILE A 203 12.58 9.84 -8.66
CA ILE A 203 12.20 10.45 -9.94
C ILE A 203 12.25 11.98 -9.87
N ASN A 204 11.83 12.56 -8.73
CA ASN A 204 11.56 13.99 -8.63
C ASN A 204 12.68 14.80 -8.00
N LEU A 205 13.50 14.19 -7.12
CA LEU A 205 14.53 14.92 -6.41
C LEU A 205 15.84 14.95 -7.22
N PRO A 206 16.53 16.11 -7.26
CA PRO A 206 17.84 16.20 -7.89
C PRO A 206 18.84 15.35 -7.09
N ALA A 207 19.56 14.48 -7.77
CA ALA A 207 20.51 13.56 -7.18
C ALA A 207 21.87 13.67 -7.86
N LEU A 208 22.94 13.20 -7.19
CA LEU A 208 24.28 13.11 -7.77
C LEU A 208 24.31 12.12 -8.94
N ILE A 209 23.57 11.02 -8.79
CA ILE A 209 23.27 10.06 -9.85
C ILE A 209 21.75 9.96 -9.93
N ASN A 210 21.17 10.65 -10.91
CA ASN A 210 19.74 10.63 -11.15
C ASN A 210 19.32 9.32 -11.84
N LEU A 211 18.18 8.79 -11.38
CA LEU A 211 17.44 7.78 -12.11
C LEU A 211 16.44 8.48 -13.02
N ASP A 212 16.50 8.23 -14.31
CA ASP A 212 15.47 8.74 -15.21
C ASP A 212 14.19 7.89 -15.16
N PHE A 213 13.08 8.47 -15.62
CA PHE A 213 11.81 7.77 -15.64
C PHE A 213 11.83 6.51 -16.53
N ALA A 214 12.69 6.47 -17.55
CA ALA A 214 12.84 5.30 -18.41
C ALA A 214 13.49 4.12 -17.67
N ASP A 215 14.44 4.38 -16.78
CA ASP A 215 15.06 3.38 -15.93
C ASP A 215 14.02 2.78 -14.97
N VAL A 216 13.24 3.62 -14.28
CA VAL A 216 12.16 3.19 -13.41
C VAL A 216 11.11 2.37 -14.17
N THR A 217 10.73 2.82 -15.36
CA THR A 217 9.78 2.10 -16.23
C THR A 217 10.32 0.72 -16.61
N THR A 218 11.58 0.60 -16.98
CA THR A 218 12.21 -0.67 -17.35
C THR A 218 12.16 -1.70 -16.22
N ILE A 219 12.33 -1.24 -14.97
CA ILE A 219 12.34 -2.10 -13.79
C ILE A 219 10.93 -2.41 -13.30
N MET A 220 9.94 -1.55 -13.56
CA MET A 220 8.60 -1.68 -12.95
C MET A 220 7.50 -2.13 -13.92
N LYS A 221 7.64 -1.87 -15.25
CA LYS A 221 6.58 -2.20 -16.21
C LYS A 221 6.42 -3.71 -16.36
N ASP A 222 5.20 -4.22 -16.17
CA ASP A 222 4.81 -5.63 -16.30
C ASP A 222 5.64 -6.61 -15.44
N LYS A 223 6.07 -6.18 -14.23
CA LYS A 223 6.91 -7.02 -13.35
C LYS A 223 6.12 -7.77 -12.27
N GLY A 224 4.85 -7.45 -12.08
CA GLY A 224 4.01 -8.13 -11.08
C GLY A 224 4.36 -7.75 -9.65
N ILE A 225 4.60 -8.74 -8.78
CA ILE A 225 4.89 -8.46 -7.36
C ILE A 225 6.31 -7.89 -7.21
N ALA A 226 6.43 -6.83 -6.41
CA ALA A 226 7.71 -6.21 -6.06
C ALA A 226 7.95 -6.23 -4.54
N HIS A 227 9.22 -6.28 -4.20
CA HIS A 227 9.72 -6.05 -2.85
C HIS A 227 10.22 -4.59 -2.74
N ILE A 228 9.85 -3.90 -1.68
CA ILE A 228 10.42 -2.60 -1.33
C ILE A 228 10.95 -2.67 0.11
N GLY A 229 12.20 -2.34 0.29
CA GLY A 229 12.82 -2.30 1.61
C GLY A 229 13.52 -0.98 1.84
N VAL A 230 13.49 -0.50 3.08
CA VAL A 230 14.20 0.70 3.51
C VAL A 230 15.04 0.32 4.71
N GLY A 231 16.31 0.66 4.67
CA GLY A 231 17.25 0.45 5.76
C GLY A 231 18.01 1.72 6.07
N TYR A 232 18.51 1.82 7.29
CA TYR A 232 19.27 2.95 7.78
C TYR A 232 20.53 2.46 8.49
N GLY A 233 21.67 3.09 8.22
CA GLY A 233 22.94 2.78 8.85
C GLY A 233 23.70 4.03 9.26
N THR A 234 24.60 3.91 10.24
CA THR A 234 25.47 4.98 10.72
C THR A 234 26.87 4.46 10.99
N GLY A 235 27.87 5.37 10.99
CA GLY A 235 29.26 5.01 11.29
C GLY A 235 30.01 4.39 10.11
N GLU A 236 31.11 3.65 10.39
CA GLU A 236 32.05 3.19 9.37
C GLU A 236 31.49 2.16 8.36
N ASN A 237 30.39 1.45 8.69
CA ASN A 237 29.78 0.45 7.82
C ASN A 237 28.32 0.80 7.45
N LYS A 238 28.00 2.09 7.43
CA LYS A 238 26.63 2.58 7.29
C LYS A 238 25.87 2.06 6.06
N CYS A 239 26.51 2.00 4.90
CA CYS A 239 25.89 1.49 3.69
C CYS A 239 25.61 -0.03 3.77
N MET A 240 26.54 -0.80 4.34
CA MET A 240 26.35 -2.24 4.51
C MET A 240 25.26 -2.55 5.53
N GLU A 241 25.23 -1.84 6.67
CA GLU A 241 24.17 -1.98 7.67
C GLU A 241 22.79 -1.62 7.07
N ALA A 242 22.70 -0.49 6.36
CA ALA A 242 21.47 -0.05 5.73
C ALA A 242 20.97 -1.03 4.65
N VAL A 243 21.85 -1.56 3.79
CA VAL A 243 21.46 -2.50 2.75
C VAL A 243 20.96 -3.83 3.33
N GLN A 244 21.62 -4.33 4.37
CA GLN A 244 21.17 -5.54 5.07
C GLN A 244 19.79 -5.36 5.71
N GLN A 245 19.56 -4.23 6.36
CA GLN A 245 18.23 -3.90 6.91
C GLN A 245 17.17 -3.79 5.83
N ALA A 246 17.46 -3.15 4.70
CA ALA A 246 16.52 -3.00 3.59
C ALA A 246 16.13 -4.36 3.00
N ILE A 247 17.09 -5.27 2.79
CA ILE A 247 16.86 -6.62 2.25
C ILE A 247 16.08 -7.50 3.23
N THR A 248 16.43 -7.43 4.52
CA THR A 248 15.82 -8.27 5.55
C THR A 248 14.58 -7.66 6.18
N SER A 249 14.03 -6.60 5.58
CA SER A 249 12.88 -5.88 6.13
C SER A 249 11.76 -6.85 6.53
N PRO A 250 11.38 -6.93 7.81
CA PRO A 250 10.37 -7.85 8.27
C PRO A 250 8.94 -7.48 7.81
N LEU A 251 8.80 -6.31 7.17
CA LEU A 251 7.51 -5.75 6.78
C LEU A 251 6.87 -6.45 5.58
N LEU A 252 7.64 -7.20 4.78
CA LEU A 252 7.17 -7.78 3.54
C LEU A 252 7.11 -9.31 3.62
N GLU A 253 6.21 -9.91 2.84
CA GLU A 253 6.12 -11.36 2.68
C GLU A 253 7.06 -11.90 1.60
N THR A 254 7.59 -11.00 0.77
CA THR A 254 8.49 -11.34 -0.34
C THR A 254 9.94 -11.30 0.12
N SER A 255 10.76 -12.22 -0.39
CA SER A 255 12.22 -12.15 -0.32
C SER A 255 12.76 -11.52 -1.60
N VAL A 256 13.91 -10.90 -1.52
CA VAL A 256 14.65 -10.43 -2.70
C VAL A 256 15.27 -11.58 -3.51
N ASP A 257 15.25 -12.80 -2.96
CA ASP A 257 15.84 -13.98 -3.59
C ASP A 257 15.19 -14.26 -4.95
N GLY A 258 16.03 -14.30 -5.98
CA GLY A 258 15.59 -14.58 -7.34
C GLY A 258 14.89 -13.43 -8.06
N ALA A 259 14.89 -12.22 -7.49
CA ALA A 259 14.53 -11.01 -8.21
C ALA A 259 15.53 -10.78 -9.35
N THR A 260 15.02 -10.25 -10.47
CA THR A 260 15.84 -10.04 -11.68
C THR A 260 16.22 -8.58 -11.90
N ASN A 261 15.51 -7.65 -11.24
CA ASN A 261 15.77 -6.22 -11.40
C ASN A 261 15.74 -5.53 -10.04
N PHE A 262 16.66 -4.59 -9.85
CA PHE A 262 16.83 -3.85 -8.61
C PHE A 262 17.01 -2.36 -8.88
N ILE A 263 16.40 -1.53 -8.06
CA ILE A 263 16.76 -0.13 -7.87
C ILE A 263 17.34 0.00 -6.47
N LEU A 264 18.53 0.56 -6.37
CA LEU A 264 19.19 0.90 -5.12
C LEU A 264 19.32 2.42 -5.04
N ASN A 265 18.65 3.05 -4.09
CA ASN A 265 18.81 4.46 -3.82
C ASN A 265 19.50 4.68 -2.50
N PHE A 266 20.61 5.41 -2.55
CA PHE A 266 21.39 5.84 -1.40
C PHE A 266 21.09 7.31 -1.12
N SER A 267 20.70 7.64 0.11
CA SER A 267 20.39 8.99 0.53
C SER A 267 21.07 9.33 1.86
N GLY A 268 21.77 10.46 1.94
CA GLY A 268 22.48 10.91 3.14
C GLY A 268 23.41 12.10 2.88
N GLY A 269 23.96 12.67 3.94
CA GLY A 269 24.86 13.85 3.85
C GLY A 269 26.25 13.51 3.32
N ASP A 270 26.82 12.37 3.69
CA ASP A 270 28.14 11.91 3.25
C ASP A 270 28.10 10.44 2.87
N ILE A 271 28.26 10.13 1.59
CA ILE A 271 28.18 8.77 1.05
C ILE A 271 29.48 8.43 0.33
N GLY A 272 30.24 7.47 0.91
CA GLY A 272 31.51 7.02 0.36
C GLY A 272 31.35 6.11 -0.86
N ILE A 273 32.15 6.33 -1.92
CA ILE A 273 32.08 5.50 -3.14
C ILE A 273 32.43 4.03 -2.89
N GLN A 274 33.34 3.75 -1.96
CA GLN A 274 33.73 2.38 -1.63
C GLN A 274 32.61 1.66 -0.89
N GLU A 275 31.99 2.31 0.10
CA GLU A 275 30.85 1.79 0.86
C GLU A 275 29.65 1.50 -0.04
N THR A 276 29.37 2.42 -0.99
CA THR A 276 28.31 2.22 -1.99
C THR A 276 28.59 0.99 -2.86
N ASN A 277 29.86 0.83 -3.31
CA ASN A 277 30.23 -0.32 -4.13
C ASN A 277 30.10 -1.64 -3.37
N GLU A 278 30.57 -1.70 -2.11
CA GLU A 278 30.44 -2.89 -1.26
C GLU A 278 28.97 -3.28 -1.03
N ALA A 279 28.12 -2.30 -0.73
CA ALA A 279 26.69 -2.53 -0.56
C ALA A 279 26.03 -3.05 -1.88
N ALA A 280 26.43 -2.51 -3.01
CA ALA A 280 25.95 -2.93 -4.31
C ALA A 280 26.43 -4.34 -4.70
N GLU A 281 27.69 -4.69 -4.40
CA GLU A 281 28.21 -6.04 -4.60
C GLU A 281 27.46 -7.06 -3.74
N TYR A 282 27.15 -6.71 -2.49
CA TYR A 282 26.35 -7.54 -1.61
C TYR A 282 24.97 -7.88 -2.19
N VAL A 283 24.29 -6.87 -2.77
CA VAL A 283 23.00 -7.09 -3.45
C VAL A 283 23.19 -7.99 -4.69
N ARG A 284 24.27 -7.79 -5.46
CA ARG A 284 24.57 -8.60 -6.65
C ARG A 284 24.85 -10.06 -6.31
N GLU A 285 25.57 -10.31 -5.23
CA GLU A 285 25.80 -11.69 -4.75
C GLU A 285 24.50 -12.41 -4.38
N LEU A 286 23.54 -11.70 -3.76
CA LEU A 286 22.24 -12.25 -3.40
C LEU A 286 21.32 -12.45 -4.61
N ALA A 287 21.35 -11.50 -5.55
CA ALA A 287 20.47 -11.47 -6.72
C ALA A 287 20.94 -12.42 -7.83
N GLY A 288 22.25 -12.69 -7.91
CA GLY A 288 22.90 -13.43 -8.99
C GLY A 288 23.51 -12.52 -10.06
N GLU A 289 24.45 -13.06 -10.85
CA GLU A 289 25.24 -12.30 -11.83
C GLU A 289 24.40 -11.67 -12.94
N ASP A 290 23.24 -12.23 -13.26
CA ASP A 290 22.35 -11.76 -14.32
C ASP A 290 21.39 -10.66 -13.88
N ALA A 291 21.42 -10.24 -12.61
CA ALA A 291 20.50 -9.22 -12.09
C ALA A 291 20.82 -7.82 -12.65
N ASN A 292 19.79 -7.15 -13.14
CA ASN A 292 19.88 -5.75 -13.56
C ASN A 292 19.76 -4.84 -12.32
N ILE A 293 20.83 -4.13 -11.97
CA ILE A 293 20.90 -3.26 -10.80
C ILE A 293 21.13 -1.83 -11.26
N ILE A 294 20.20 -0.93 -10.92
CA ILE A 294 20.29 0.50 -11.21
C ILE A 294 20.47 1.26 -9.90
N PHE A 295 21.36 2.27 -9.90
CA PHE A 295 21.74 3.04 -8.71
C PHE A 295 21.27 4.47 -8.81
N GLY A 296 20.77 5.02 -7.71
CA GLY A 296 20.61 6.43 -7.46
C GLY A 296 21.41 6.84 -6.22
N ILE A 297 22.00 8.04 -6.24
CA ILE A 297 22.71 8.62 -5.09
C ILE A 297 22.21 10.03 -4.89
N MET A 298 21.56 10.27 -3.77
CA MET A 298 21.03 11.57 -3.36
C MET A 298 21.81 12.07 -2.16
N LEU A 299 22.48 13.21 -2.34
CA LEU A 299 23.18 13.89 -1.26
C LEU A 299 22.29 14.97 -0.69
N ASP A 300 22.09 14.96 0.62
CA ASP A 300 21.42 16.03 1.35
C ASP A 300 22.44 16.92 2.03
N ASP A 301 22.74 18.07 1.42
CA ASP A 301 23.70 19.04 1.94
C ASP A 301 23.27 19.67 3.29
N ASN A 302 22.02 19.45 3.72
CA ASN A 302 21.51 19.94 5.01
C ASN A 302 21.54 18.87 6.10
N ASP A 303 21.84 17.61 5.75
CA ASP A 303 21.94 16.51 6.70
C ASP A 303 23.36 16.40 7.25
N ASP A 304 23.63 17.05 8.39
CA ASP A 304 24.89 16.92 9.13
C ASP A 304 25.02 15.55 9.84
N SER A 305 24.04 14.64 9.68
CA SER A 305 24.09 13.30 10.28
C SER A 305 25.06 12.40 9.50
N ASP A 306 25.79 11.54 10.22
CA ASP A 306 26.63 10.49 9.61
C ASP A 306 25.78 9.28 9.16
N GLY A 307 24.49 9.49 8.88
CA GLY A 307 23.54 8.46 8.51
C GLY A 307 23.37 8.29 7.00
N VAL A 308 23.11 7.06 6.57
CA VAL A 308 22.72 6.72 5.21
C VAL A 308 21.41 5.93 5.24
N THR A 309 20.45 6.35 4.43
CA THR A 309 19.23 5.60 4.16
C THR A 309 19.36 4.92 2.81
N ILE A 310 19.09 3.61 2.75
CA ILE A 310 19.06 2.87 1.48
C ILE A 310 17.64 2.38 1.24
N THR A 311 17.09 2.74 0.08
CA THR A 311 15.83 2.18 -0.41
C THR A 311 16.13 1.18 -1.51
N ILE A 312 15.61 -0.03 -1.36
CA ILE A 312 15.73 -1.11 -2.34
C ILE A 312 14.37 -1.41 -2.92
N ILE A 313 14.27 -1.44 -4.25
CA ILE A 313 13.10 -1.95 -4.97
C ILE A 313 13.58 -3.14 -5.78
N ALA A 314 13.00 -4.33 -5.51
CA ALA A 314 13.33 -5.54 -6.24
C ALA A 314 12.08 -6.07 -6.96
N THR A 315 12.21 -6.34 -8.26
CA THR A 315 11.12 -6.81 -9.12
C THR A 315 11.51 -8.06 -9.93
N GLY A 316 10.53 -8.67 -10.58
CA GLY A 316 10.75 -9.93 -11.28
C GLY A 316 10.97 -11.10 -10.34
N LEU A 317 10.34 -11.05 -9.15
CA LEU A 317 10.34 -12.12 -8.16
C LEU A 317 9.70 -13.39 -8.74
N LYS A 318 10.27 -14.55 -8.45
CA LYS A 318 9.67 -15.83 -8.82
C LYS A 318 8.42 -16.06 -7.97
N ASP A 319 7.26 -16.26 -8.61
CA ASP A 319 6.03 -16.61 -7.92
C ASP A 319 6.19 -17.97 -7.21
N GLU A 320 6.38 -17.99 -5.90
CA GLU A 320 6.45 -19.25 -5.10
C GLU A 320 5.16 -20.09 -5.23
N ALA A 321 4.01 -19.44 -5.47
CA ALA A 321 2.74 -20.13 -5.73
C ALA A 321 2.76 -20.96 -7.01
N ALA A 322 3.53 -20.60 -8.02
CA ALA A 322 3.68 -21.36 -9.26
C ALA A 322 4.54 -22.62 -9.08
N GLN A 323 5.50 -22.60 -8.13
CA GLN A 323 6.34 -23.76 -7.83
C GLN A 323 5.62 -24.84 -7.01
N ALA A 324 4.73 -24.46 -6.10
CA ALA A 324 3.94 -25.40 -5.31
C ALA A 324 2.95 -26.22 -6.18
N SER A 325 2.47 -25.66 -7.29
CA SER A 325 1.57 -26.35 -8.23
C SER A 325 2.30 -27.30 -9.18
N SER A 326 3.59 -27.09 -9.44
CA SER A 326 4.38 -27.95 -10.34
C SER A 326 4.88 -29.23 -9.64
N PHE A 327 5.01 -29.24 -8.31
CA PHE A 327 5.40 -30.42 -7.54
C PHE A 327 4.23 -31.41 -7.27
N GLY A 328 2.97 -30.96 -7.46
CA GLY A 328 1.77 -31.78 -7.26
C GLY A 328 1.42 -32.71 -8.44
N SER A 329 2.09 -32.60 -9.61
CA SER A 329 1.72 -33.35 -10.83
C SER A 329 2.58 -34.60 -11.10
N PHE A 330 3.49 -35.00 -10.22
CA PHE A 330 4.32 -36.21 -10.40
C PHE A 330 3.83 -37.41 -9.62
N GLY A 331 2.54 -37.69 -9.58
CA GLY A 331 2.01 -38.83 -8.84
C GLY A 331 0.75 -39.43 -9.38
N ASN A 332 0.63 -39.77 -10.66
CA ASN A 332 -0.31 -40.79 -11.12
C ASN A 332 -0.04 -41.22 -12.58
N THR A 333 1.09 -41.90 -12.78
CA THR A 333 1.25 -42.72 -13.99
C THR A 333 1.61 -44.15 -13.54
N PHE A 334 0.65 -44.84 -12.95
CA PHE A 334 0.74 -46.30 -12.92
C PHE A 334 -0.10 -46.83 -14.06
N SER A 335 0.59 -47.18 -15.10
CA SER A 335 0.24 -47.97 -16.23
C SER A 335 -0.57 -49.22 -15.84
N ASN A 336 -1.73 -49.35 -16.44
CA ASN A 336 -2.56 -50.53 -16.44
C ASN A 336 -1.88 -51.66 -17.27
N GLY A 337 -1.12 -52.52 -16.61
CA GLY A 337 -0.56 -53.72 -17.17
C GLY A 337 -1.44 -54.92 -16.81
N SER A 338 -2.24 -55.35 -17.78
CA SER A 338 -3.00 -56.58 -17.76
C SER A 338 -2.10 -57.84 -17.63
N LEU A 339 -2.30 -58.65 -16.59
CA LEU A 339 -1.96 -60.07 -16.63
C LEU A 339 -2.96 -60.84 -15.76
N GLY A 340 -3.68 -61.71 -16.43
CA GLY A 340 -4.68 -62.56 -15.85
C GLY A 340 -4.12 -63.63 -14.91
N GLY A 341 -4.84 -63.93 -13.86
CA GLY A 341 -4.63 -65.03 -12.93
C GLY A 341 -5.87 -65.26 -12.09
N LYS A 342 -6.65 -66.23 -12.51
CA LYS A 342 -7.78 -66.80 -11.72
C LYS A 342 -7.24 -67.44 -10.45
N MET A 343 -7.73 -67.04 -9.28
CA MET A 343 -7.85 -67.95 -8.13
C MET A 343 -9.09 -67.58 -7.31
N ASN A 344 -9.89 -68.62 -7.16
CA ASN A 344 -11.13 -68.77 -6.41
C ASN A 344 -10.76 -69.06 -4.95
N LEU A 345 -11.47 -68.50 -3.98
CA LEU A 345 -11.92 -69.20 -2.75
C LEU A 345 -12.25 -68.20 -1.61
N GLY A 346 -13.40 -68.37 -1.05
CA GLY A 346 -13.63 -68.19 0.39
C GLY A 346 -14.60 -67.07 0.79
N HIS A 347 -15.86 -67.47 0.93
CA HIS A 347 -16.85 -66.69 1.72
C HIS A 347 -16.42 -66.57 3.17
N THR A 348 -16.45 -65.34 3.71
CA THR A 348 -16.81 -65.14 5.12
C THR A 348 -17.56 -63.81 5.29
N ALA A 349 -18.55 -63.87 6.13
CA ALA A 349 -19.63 -62.93 6.39
C ALA A 349 -19.18 -61.56 6.92
N ALA A 350 -19.91 -60.53 6.53
CA ALA A 350 -19.86 -59.16 7.06
C ALA A 350 -20.53 -59.06 8.43
N PRO A 351 -20.03 -58.24 9.34
CA PRO A 351 -20.84 -57.82 10.49
C PRO A 351 -21.57 -56.50 10.16
N HIS A 352 -22.86 -56.52 10.48
CA HIS A 352 -23.78 -55.38 10.49
C HIS A 352 -23.27 -54.27 11.41
N VAL A 353 -23.18 -53.05 10.90
CA VAL A 353 -23.09 -51.85 11.71
C VAL A 353 -24.44 -51.16 11.71
N ALA A 354 -24.98 -50.99 12.91
CA ALA A 354 -26.27 -50.41 13.20
C ALA A 354 -26.26 -48.88 12.94
N LYS A 355 -27.38 -48.36 12.41
CA LYS A 355 -27.69 -46.94 12.29
C LYS A 355 -27.90 -46.30 13.68
N PRO A 356 -27.38 -45.10 13.98
CA PRO A 356 -27.77 -44.37 15.18
C PRO A 356 -29.14 -43.70 14.99
N THR A 357 -30.00 -43.90 15.95
CA THR A 357 -31.29 -43.24 16.17
C THR A 357 -31.11 -41.79 16.62
N PRO A 358 -32.01 -40.85 16.27
CA PRO A 358 -31.91 -39.46 16.68
C PRO A 358 -32.36 -39.29 18.14
N MET A 359 -31.48 -38.66 18.96
CA MET A 359 -31.80 -38.25 20.32
C MET A 359 -32.67 -37.00 20.31
N SER A 360 -33.76 -37.05 21.04
CA SER A 360 -34.73 -36.01 21.37
C SER A 360 -34.08 -34.84 22.17
N GLN A 361 -34.40 -33.60 21.79
CA GLN A 361 -34.10 -32.40 22.53
C GLN A 361 -34.97 -32.30 23.81
N PRO A 362 -34.45 -31.82 24.93
CA PRO A 362 -35.30 -31.41 26.06
C PRO A 362 -35.75 -29.95 25.84
N SER A 363 -37.05 -29.77 25.86
CA SER A 363 -37.77 -28.52 25.94
C SER A 363 -37.65 -27.88 27.33
N PHE A 364 -37.05 -26.70 27.42
CA PHE A 364 -37.25 -25.78 28.57
C PHE A 364 -37.86 -24.48 28.03
N LEU A 365 -39.16 -24.45 28.09
CA LEU A 365 -39.98 -23.25 27.95
C LEU A 365 -40.82 -23.13 29.22
N SER A 366 -40.54 -22.15 30.06
CA SER A 366 -41.58 -21.44 30.78
C SER A 366 -41.02 -20.22 31.54
N GLY A 367 -41.58 -19.09 31.23
CA GLY A 367 -41.82 -18.01 32.17
C GLY A 367 -40.75 -16.90 32.19
N PHE A 368 -41.09 -15.80 31.52
CA PHE A 368 -41.12 -14.48 32.21
C PHE A 368 -41.75 -13.44 31.26
N ASN A 369 -43.04 -13.25 31.52
CA ASN A 369 -43.78 -12.08 31.07
C ASN A 369 -43.44 -10.95 32.05
N SER A 370 -42.83 -9.85 31.57
CA SER A 370 -42.83 -8.58 32.30
C SER A 370 -42.80 -7.43 31.31
N ALA A 371 -43.86 -6.67 31.42
CA ALA A 371 -44.18 -5.48 30.65
C ALA A 371 -43.08 -4.41 30.67
N VAL A 372 -42.66 -3.92 29.47
CA VAL A 372 -41.91 -2.69 29.33
C VAL A 372 -42.78 -1.66 28.63
N ARG A 373 -43.16 -0.63 29.42
CA ARG A 373 -43.86 0.59 28.98
C ARG A 373 -43.03 1.36 27.97
N LYS A 374 -43.69 1.79 26.90
CA LYS A 374 -43.18 2.81 25.97
C LYS A 374 -43.16 4.19 26.67
N PRO A 375 -42.13 5.01 26.51
CA PRO A 375 -42.23 6.44 26.87
C PRO A 375 -42.88 7.22 25.75
N GLN A 376 -43.87 8.02 26.10
CA GLN A 376 -44.45 9.08 25.28
C GLN A 376 -43.52 10.30 25.25
N PRO A 377 -43.50 11.09 24.14
CA PRO A 377 -42.76 12.34 24.09
C PRO A 377 -43.54 13.46 24.77
N SER A 378 -42.92 14.10 25.74
CA SER A 378 -43.42 15.35 26.35
C SER A 378 -42.98 16.54 25.49
N ALA A 379 -43.96 17.37 25.16
CA ALA A 379 -43.77 18.68 24.56
C ALA A 379 -43.07 19.62 25.55
N ALA A 380 -41.99 20.25 25.16
CA ALA A 380 -41.37 21.36 25.89
C ALA A 380 -41.46 22.63 25.06
N THR A 381 -42.01 23.59 25.66
CA THR A 381 -42.37 24.96 25.34
C THR A 381 -41.17 25.77 24.81
N VAL A 382 -41.44 26.52 23.72
CA VAL A 382 -40.54 27.54 23.17
C VAL A 382 -40.54 28.75 24.14
N ASN A 383 -39.36 29.13 24.62
CA ASN A 383 -39.11 30.46 25.16
C ASN A 383 -38.20 31.24 24.17
N GLN A 384 -38.77 32.28 23.61
CA GLN A 384 -38.08 33.39 22.96
C GLN A 384 -37.36 34.18 24.03
N ASP A 385 -36.09 34.50 23.79
CA ASP A 385 -35.38 35.74 24.10
C ASP A 385 -33.87 35.51 24.08
N MET A 386 -33.20 35.88 23.00
CA MET A 386 -31.76 36.16 23.01
C MET A 386 -31.47 37.43 22.16
N PRO A 387 -30.68 38.37 22.69
CA PRO A 387 -30.44 39.64 22.02
C PRO A 387 -29.38 39.50 20.92
N VAL A 388 -29.67 40.16 19.80
CA VAL A 388 -28.77 40.34 18.65
C VAL A 388 -27.63 41.28 19.03
N VAL A 389 -26.41 40.82 19.07
CA VAL A 389 -25.21 41.65 19.20
C VAL A 389 -24.58 41.83 17.82
N ASN A 390 -24.74 43.02 17.26
CA ASN A 390 -24.05 43.49 16.06
C ASN A 390 -22.63 43.86 16.38
N HIS A 391 -21.63 43.05 15.94
CA HIS A 391 -20.25 43.46 15.90
C HIS A 391 -19.86 43.92 14.49
N LYS A 392 -19.68 45.24 14.35
CA LYS A 392 -18.95 45.85 13.22
C LYS A 392 -17.50 45.45 13.27
N ILE A 393 -17.03 44.71 12.27
CA ILE A 393 -15.61 44.39 12.09
C ILE A 393 -14.95 45.53 11.29
N ASN A 394 -14.17 46.36 11.96
CA ASN A 394 -13.22 47.26 11.34
C ASN A 394 -12.02 46.47 10.81
N ARG A 395 -11.84 46.41 9.51
CA ARG A 395 -10.64 45.86 8.87
C ARG A 395 -9.63 46.99 8.66
N THR A 396 -8.55 46.96 9.42
CA THR A 396 -7.32 47.66 9.10
C THR A 396 -6.36 46.66 8.42
N PRO A 397 -5.72 46.95 7.29
CA PRO A 397 -4.78 46.04 6.66
C PRO A 397 -3.46 46.00 7.46
N GLN A 398 -3.18 44.87 8.11
CA GLN A 398 -1.84 44.60 8.59
C GLN A 398 -0.99 44.03 7.44
N GLN A 399 0.13 44.73 7.17
CA GLN A 399 1.20 44.21 6.32
C GLN A 399 1.75 42.93 6.93
N VAL A 400 1.59 41.81 6.23
CA VAL A 400 2.23 40.55 6.58
C VAL A 400 3.62 40.58 6.00
N SER A 401 4.62 40.75 6.85
CA SER A 401 6.02 40.47 6.50
C SER A 401 6.17 38.96 6.37
N THR A 402 6.32 38.50 5.15
CA THR A 402 6.71 37.12 4.81
C THR A 402 8.19 36.92 5.18
N THR A 403 8.42 36.48 6.41
CA THR A 403 9.64 35.72 6.72
C THR A 403 9.37 34.29 6.29
N MET A 404 9.90 33.91 5.12
CA MET A 404 10.01 32.50 4.74
C MET A 404 10.88 31.82 5.81
N LYS A 405 10.25 30.95 6.61
CA LYS A 405 10.95 29.90 7.32
C LYS A 405 11.39 28.91 6.25
N LYS A 406 12.71 28.69 6.11
CA LYS A 406 13.22 27.50 5.43
C LYS A 406 12.66 26.30 6.18
N GLU A 407 11.78 25.56 5.55
CA GLU A 407 11.37 24.26 6.03
C GLU A 407 12.53 23.30 5.79
N ASP A 408 12.75 22.46 6.77
CA ASP A 408 13.79 21.47 6.89
C ASP A 408 13.44 20.31 5.93
N ASP A 409 14.08 20.27 4.75
CA ASP A 409 13.87 19.22 3.72
C ASP A 409 14.64 17.92 4.03
N SER A 410 15.10 17.75 5.28
CA SER A 410 15.79 16.54 5.71
C SER A 410 14.86 15.31 5.61
N ILE A 411 15.33 14.24 4.98
CA ILE A 411 14.65 12.96 4.90
C ILE A 411 14.47 12.41 6.31
N LYS A 412 13.22 12.47 6.83
CA LYS A 412 12.93 12.01 8.18
C LYS A 412 12.84 10.49 8.18
N ILE A 413 13.78 9.84 8.86
CA ILE A 413 13.73 8.41 9.13
C ILE A 413 12.44 8.13 9.91
N PRO A 414 11.63 7.17 9.45
CA PRO A 414 10.39 6.81 10.11
C PRO A 414 10.60 6.40 11.56
N GLU A 415 9.75 6.89 12.47
CA GLU A 415 9.85 6.61 13.91
C GLU A 415 9.91 5.11 14.23
N PHE A 416 9.26 4.25 13.46
CA PHE A 416 9.27 2.81 13.72
C PHE A 416 10.61 2.16 13.37
N ILE A 417 11.35 2.66 12.36
CA ILE A 417 12.71 2.19 12.05
C ILE A 417 13.66 2.63 13.15
N GLN A 418 13.53 3.86 13.65
CA GLN A 418 14.32 4.35 14.79
C GLN A 418 14.07 3.57 16.08
N ASN A 419 12.82 3.12 16.29
CA ASN A 419 12.43 2.35 17.47
C ASN A 419 12.86 0.87 17.39
N TYR A 420 13.02 0.32 16.18
CA TYR A 420 13.53 -1.04 15.98
C TYR A 420 14.96 -1.14 16.48
N ARG A 421 15.79 -0.17 16.16
CA ARG A 421 17.21 -0.10 16.56
C ARG A 421 17.40 -0.01 18.08
N LYS A 422 16.54 0.69 18.81
CA LYS A 422 16.60 0.80 20.29
C LYS A 422 16.27 -0.49 21.04
N LYS A 423 15.86 -1.55 20.35
CA LYS A 423 15.54 -2.85 20.95
C LYS A 423 16.67 -3.88 20.82
N GLU A 424 17.66 -3.63 19.97
CA GLU A 424 18.81 -4.51 19.76
C GLU A 424 20.03 -4.10 20.61
N ASP A 425 20.05 -2.87 21.15
CA ASP A 425 20.98 -2.40 22.21
C ASP A 425 20.38 -2.66 23.62
#